data_8f63f38f5a9fa5b943ed9c5a12551977
#
_entry.id   8f63f38f5a9fa5b943ed9c5a12551977
#
_cell.length_a   1.000
_cell.length_b   1.000
_cell.length_c   1.000
_cell.angle_alpha   90.00
_cell.angle_beta   90.00
_cell.angle_gamma   90.00
#
_symmetry.space_group_name_H-M   'P 1'
#
loop_
_entity.id
_entity.type
_entity.pdbx_description
1 polymer ?
#
loop_
_entity_poly.entity_id
_entity_poly.type
_entity_poly.pdbx_seq_one_letter_code
_entity_poly.pdbx_strand_id
1 'polypeptide(L)'
;IIDSEKPDGVIIAGDIYDKSVPPAEAVTLFDNFLSELCSRKIKVFCISGNHDSPERIAFGSKIMDGSGIYMSPVYNGEVQPISVQDDYGEVNIYMLPFLKPVHVRHIFDDDKIVTYNDAVSRAVKEMNIDTDKRNILITHQFVTGAVRTESEELSVGGTDNVDVSLFEKFDYVALGHLHAPQNCGKSTVRYCGTPLKYSFSESQNKKSVTIVEMSEKGNTTYRTAELVPLRDM
;
A
#
# COMPACT_ATOMS: atom_id res chain seq x y z
N ILE A 1 4.12 4.74 18.91
CA ILE A 1 2.82 4.36 18.34
C ILE A 1 2.67 2.83 18.38
N ILE A 2 3.56 2.04 17.78
CA ILE A 2 3.42 0.56 17.76
C ILE A 2 3.24 -0.02 19.17
N ASP A 3 4.06 0.38 20.13
CA ASP A 3 4.02 -0.15 21.49
C ASP A 3 2.77 0.30 22.29
N SER A 4 2.19 1.46 21.92
CA SER A 4 0.95 1.97 22.55
C SER A 4 -0.30 1.39 21.91
N GLU A 5 -0.31 1.25 20.59
CA GLU A 5 -1.48 0.80 19.82
C GLU A 5 -1.58 -0.73 19.74
N LYS A 6 -0.43 -1.42 19.80
CA LYS A 6 -0.32 -2.90 19.73
C LYS A 6 -1.09 -3.48 18.54
N PRO A 7 -0.85 -3.03 17.31
CA PRO A 7 -1.59 -3.51 16.16
C PRO A 7 -1.26 -4.99 15.85
N ASP A 8 -2.20 -5.70 15.24
CA ASP A 8 -2.00 -7.07 14.74
C ASP A 8 -1.08 -7.12 13.53
N GLY A 9 -1.02 -6.02 12.77
CA GLY A 9 -0.18 -5.89 11.59
C GLY A 9 0.11 -4.45 11.20
N VAL A 10 1.16 -4.27 10.40
CA VAL A 10 1.59 -3.00 9.81
C VAL A 10 1.53 -3.12 8.30
N ILE A 11 0.88 -2.16 7.65
CA ILE A 11 0.81 -2.04 6.19
C ILE A 11 1.78 -0.97 5.73
N ILE A 12 2.62 -1.31 4.75
CA ILE A 12 3.54 -0.41 4.06
C ILE A 12 3.14 -0.40 2.58
N ALA A 13 2.46 0.67 2.17
CA ALA A 13 1.84 0.76 0.86
C ALA A 13 2.77 1.33 -0.24
N GLY A 14 4.00 0.84 -0.32
CA GLY A 14 4.98 1.16 -1.36
C GLY A 14 5.81 2.42 -1.09
N ASP A 15 6.69 2.73 -2.05
CA ASP A 15 7.72 3.78 -1.98
C ASP A 15 8.53 3.71 -0.68
N ILE A 16 9.09 2.51 -0.45
CA ILE A 16 9.97 2.22 0.67
C ILE A 16 11.24 3.04 0.54
N TYR A 17 11.70 3.18 -0.69
CA TYR A 17 12.89 3.91 -1.06
C TYR A 17 12.57 5.02 -2.07
N ASP A 18 13.33 6.11 -2.00
CA ASP A 18 13.26 7.22 -2.98
C ASP A 18 13.69 6.81 -4.41
N LYS A 19 14.49 5.75 -4.53
CA LYS A 19 15.05 5.27 -5.80
C LYS A 19 15.12 3.76 -5.86
N SER A 20 15.00 3.21 -7.06
CA SER A 20 15.10 1.77 -7.32
C SER A 20 16.45 1.15 -6.92
N VAL A 21 17.51 1.98 -6.78
CA VAL A 21 18.80 1.60 -6.20
C VAL A 21 19.03 2.48 -4.97
N PRO A 22 18.58 2.06 -3.78
CA PRO A 22 18.71 2.85 -2.56
C PRO A 22 20.16 2.86 -2.04
N PRO A 23 20.54 3.89 -1.29
CA PRO A 23 21.81 3.88 -0.58
C PRO A 23 21.81 2.84 0.55
N ALA A 24 22.99 2.37 0.94
CA ALA A 24 23.13 1.30 1.93
C ALA A 24 22.50 1.66 3.30
N GLU A 25 22.59 2.93 3.68
CA GLU A 25 22.01 3.45 4.92
C GLU A 25 20.48 3.30 4.95
N ALA A 26 19.81 3.57 3.82
CA ALA A 26 18.37 3.40 3.72
C ALA A 26 17.97 1.91 3.82
N VAL A 27 18.75 1.02 3.21
CA VAL A 27 18.52 -0.43 3.32
C VAL A 27 18.70 -0.89 4.76
N THR A 28 19.75 -0.44 5.44
CA THR A 28 20.00 -0.78 6.85
C THR A 28 18.90 -0.24 7.76
N LEU A 29 18.40 0.98 7.49
CA LEU A 29 17.29 1.57 8.27
C LEU A 29 16.01 0.74 8.14
N PHE A 30 15.68 0.32 6.91
CA PHE A 30 14.49 -0.48 6.66
C PHE A 30 14.62 -1.89 7.27
N ASP A 31 15.78 -2.52 7.15
CA ASP A 31 16.07 -3.81 7.78
C ASP A 31 15.90 -3.76 9.30
N ASN A 32 16.45 -2.72 9.96
CA ASN A 32 16.26 -2.49 11.39
C ASN A 32 14.79 -2.32 11.75
N PHE A 33 14.03 -1.56 10.95
CA PHE A 33 12.61 -1.34 11.18
C PHE A 33 11.81 -2.66 11.11
N LEU A 34 12.06 -3.47 10.09
CA LEU A 34 11.44 -4.78 9.95
C LEU A 34 11.82 -5.72 11.11
N SER A 35 13.09 -5.72 11.50
CA SER A 35 13.59 -6.51 12.62
C SER A 35 12.92 -6.13 13.95
N GLU A 36 12.70 -4.84 14.18
CA GLU A 36 11.97 -4.35 15.35
C GLU A 36 10.49 -4.76 15.35
N LEU A 37 9.82 -4.75 14.21
CA LEU A 37 8.44 -5.25 14.07
C LEU A 37 8.38 -6.77 14.28
N CYS A 38 9.30 -7.51 13.69
CA CYS A 38 9.41 -8.95 13.82
C CYS A 38 9.64 -9.37 15.29
N SER A 39 10.52 -8.66 16.02
CA SER A 39 10.81 -8.93 17.44
C SER A 39 9.55 -8.77 18.32
N ARG A 40 8.62 -7.89 17.91
CA ARG A 40 7.32 -7.66 18.54
C ARG A 40 6.24 -8.62 18.05
N LYS A 41 6.57 -9.55 17.14
CA LYS A 41 5.63 -10.49 16.50
C LYS A 41 4.49 -9.80 15.74
N ILE A 42 4.73 -8.60 15.23
CA ILE A 42 3.77 -7.86 14.42
C ILE A 42 3.92 -8.29 12.97
N LYS A 43 2.81 -8.66 12.33
CA LYS A 43 2.79 -8.98 10.91
C LYS A 43 3.05 -7.72 10.08
N VAL A 44 3.82 -7.86 9.00
CA VAL A 44 4.11 -6.76 8.08
C VAL A 44 3.64 -7.13 6.68
N PHE A 45 2.88 -6.25 6.05
CA PHE A 45 2.40 -6.39 4.68
C PHE A 45 2.94 -5.23 3.86
N CYS A 46 3.88 -5.52 2.97
CA CYS A 46 4.67 -4.51 2.28
C CYS A 46 4.60 -4.72 0.76
N ILE A 47 4.25 -3.69 0.02
CA ILE A 47 4.27 -3.70 -1.45
C ILE A 47 5.35 -2.76 -1.99
N SER A 48 5.73 -2.92 -3.25
CA SER A 48 6.57 -1.95 -3.96
C SER A 48 5.72 -0.81 -4.54
N GLY A 49 6.25 0.42 -4.48
CA GLY A 49 5.71 1.59 -5.15
C GLY A 49 6.36 1.87 -6.51
N ASN A 50 6.17 3.09 -7.03
CA ASN A 50 6.72 3.46 -8.34
C ASN A 50 8.21 3.84 -8.29
N HIS A 51 8.74 4.24 -7.13
CA HIS A 51 10.15 4.51 -6.91
C HIS A 51 10.96 3.25 -6.64
N ASP A 52 10.34 2.20 -6.12
CA ASP A 52 11.00 0.95 -5.76
C ASP A 52 11.36 0.09 -7.00
N SER A 53 12.34 -0.82 -6.82
CA SER A 53 12.50 -1.98 -7.70
C SER A 53 11.68 -3.15 -7.14
N PRO A 54 10.62 -3.61 -7.83
CA PRO A 54 9.80 -4.72 -7.36
C PRO A 54 10.62 -5.98 -7.07
N GLU A 55 11.66 -6.26 -7.87
CA GLU A 55 12.53 -7.42 -7.70
C GLU A 55 13.35 -7.34 -6.42
N ARG A 56 13.82 -6.13 -6.06
CA ARG A 56 14.58 -5.91 -4.83
C ARG A 56 13.69 -6.02 -3.58
N ILE A 57 12.48 -5.49 -3.65
CA ILE A 57 11.49 -5.61 -2.57
C ILE A 57 11.06 -7.07 -2.39
N ALA A 58 10.85 -7.80 -3.48
CA ALA A 58 10.49 -9.21 -3.45
C ALA A 58 11.63 -10.15 -3.04
N PHE A 59 12.87 -9.65 -2.97
CA PHE A 59 14.02 -10.48 -2.62
C PHE A 59 13.89 -11.07 -1.21
N GLY A 60 13.99 -12.39 -1.12
CA GLY A 60 13.90 -13.10 0.15
C GLY A 60 12.48 -13.23 0.73
N SER A 61 11.43 -12.77 0.03
CA SER A 61 10.04 -12.78 0.53
C SER A 61 9.63 -14.15 1.08
N LYS A 62 9.87 -15.23 0.34
CA LYS A 62 9.52 -16.60 0.77
C LYS A 62 10.18 -17.04 2.08
N ILE A 63 11.35 -16.48 2.41
CA ILE A 63 12.04 -16.77 3.67
C ILE A 63 11.43 -15.94 4.79
N MET A 64 11.09 -14.69 4.50
CA MET A 64 10.52 -13.74 5.47
C MET A 64 9.07 -14.06 5.85
N ASP A 65 8.30 -14.71 4.97
CA ASP A 65 6.91 -15.12 5.23
C ASP A 65 6.79 -15.93 6.53
N GLY A 66 7.74 -16.83 6.79
CA GLY A 66 7.80 -17.61 8.02
C GLY A 66 7.98 -16.79 9.31
N SER A 67 8.43 -15.54 9.18
CA SER A 67 8.58 -14.58 10.28
C SER A 67 7.43 -13.58 10.37
N GLY A 68 6.39 -13.73 9.55
CA GLY A 68 5.25 -12.82 9.50
C GLY A 68 5.52 -11.53 8.73
N ILE A 69 6.58 -11.48 7.94
CA ILE A 69 6.91 -10.34 7.06
C ILE A 69 6.61 -10.74 5.63
N TYR A 70 5.55 -10.16 5.07
CA TYR A 70 5.05 -10.45 3.74
C TYR A 70 5.43 -9.31 2.79
N MET A 71 6.29 -9.61 1.81
CA MET A 71 6.66 -8.70 0.72
C MET A 71 5.92 -9.08 -0.56
N SER A 72 5.32 -8.11 -1.24
CA SER A 72 4.65 -8.40 -2.51
C SER A 72 5.66 -8.98 -3.52
N PRO A 73 5.29 -10.05 -4.22
CA PRO A 73 6.10 -10.51 -5.36
C PRO A 73 6.05 -9.48 -6.50
N VAL A 74 6.95 -9.62 -7.46
CA VAL A 74 6.79 -8.96 -8.75
C VAL A 74 5.47 -9.42 -9.37
N TYR A 75 4.64 -8.49 -9.84
CA TYR A 75 3.35 -8.83 -10.43
C TYR A 75 3.54 -9.69 -11.68
N ASN A 76 2.88 -10.83 -11.69
CA ASN A 76 2.96 -11.84 -12.75
C ASN A 76 1.60 -12.22 -13.35
N GLY A 77 0.56 -11.42 -13.08
CA GLY A 77 -0.82 -11.66 -13.52
C GLY A 77 -1.76 -12.10 -12.41
N GLU A 78 -1.24 -12.48 -11.25
CA GLU A 78 -2.03 -12.97 -10.12
C GLU A 78 -1.71 -12.19 -8.84
N VAL A 79 -2.72 -12.02 -7.98
CA VAL A 79 -2.58 -11.56 -6.60
C VAL A 79 -3.36 -12.51 -5.71
N GLN A 80 -2.66 -13.41 -5.06
CA GLN A 80 -3.27 -14.31 -4.08
C GLN A 80 -3.34 -13.61 -2.72
N PRO A 81 -4.45 -13.73 -1.98
CA PRO A 81 -4.57 -13.11 -0.66
C PRO A 81 -3.69 -13.82 0.37
N ILE A 82 -3.18 -13.06 1.32
CA ILE A 82 -2.66 -13.59 2.58
C ILE A 82 -3.80 -13.57 3.57
N SER A 83 -4.23 -14.76 4.00
CA SER A 83 -5.32 -14.90 4.96
C SER A 83 -4.78 -14.87 6.37
N VAL A 84 -5.33 -14.00 7.20
CA VAL A 84 -5.08 -13.95 8.65
C VAL A 84 -6.39 -14.17 9.39
N GLN A 85 -6.29 -14.68 10.61
CA GLN A 85 -7.45 -15.02 11.44
C GLN A 85 -7.46 -14.16 12.70
N ASP A 86 -8.64 -13.64 13.06
CA ASP A 86 -8.89 -12.99 14.35
C ASP A 86 -10.21 -13.49 14.97
N ASP A 87 -10.68 -12.85 16.04
CA ASP A 87 -11.89 -13.23 16.76
C ASP A 87 -13.18 -13.06 15.92
N TYR A 88 -13.14 -12.28 14.86
CA TYR A 88 -14.25 -12.03 13.94
C TYR A 88 -14.18 -12.88 12.65
N GLY A 89 -13.21 -13.77 12.55
CA GLY A 89 -13.03 -14.68 11.41
C GLY A 89 -11.84 -14.30 10.52
N GLU A 90 -11.93 -14.69 9.26
CA GLU A 90 -10.84 -14.53 8.28
C GLU A 90 -10.81 -13.13 7.67
N VAL A 91 -9.60 -12.59 7.55
CA VAL A 91 -9.29 -11.36 6.79
C VAL A 91 -8.33 -11.71 5.67
N ASN A 92 -8.71 -11.42 4.45
CA ASN A 92 -7.90 -11.61 3.25
C ASN A 92 -7.20 -10.30 2.87
N ILE A 93 -5.88 -10.32 2.78
CA ILE A 93 -5.05 -9.17 2.47
C ILE A 93 -4.44 -9.36 1.09
N TYR A 94 -4.89 -8.55 0.13
CA TYR A 94 -4.42 -8.53 -1.24
C TYR A 94 -3.34 -7.48 -1.40
N MET A 95 -2.14 -7.87 -1.81
CA MET A 95 -0.98 -7.00 -1.97
C MET A 95 -0.73 -6.74 -3.47
N LEU A 96 -1.30 -5.67 -4.01
CA LEU A 96 -1.13 -5.26 -5.40
C LEU A 96 -0.07 -4.16 -5.48
N PRO A 97 1.16 -4.45 -5.96
CA PRO A 97 2.21 -3.44 -6.12
C PRO A 97 1.84 -2.40 -7.17
N PHE A 98 2.67 -1.38 -7.31
CA PHE A 98 2.52 -0.41 -8.40
C PHE A 98 2.56 -1.10 -9.76
N LEU A 99 1.56 -0.81 -10.60
CA LEU A 99 1.45 -1.39 -11.93
C LEU A 99 1.69 -0.33 -13.02
N LYS A 100 2.47 -0.70 -14.03
CA LYS A 100 2.57 0.05 -15.30
C LYS A 100 1.77 -0.67 -16.37
N PRO A 101 0.95 0.05 -17.17
CA PRO A 101 0.12 -0.56 -18.22
C PRO A 101 0.90 -1.48 -19.17
N VAL A 102 2.12 -1.08 -19.53
CA VAL A 102 2.99 -1.85 -20.42
C VAL A 102 3.33 -3.24 -19.87
N HIS A 103 3.54 -3.37 -18.55
CA HIS A 103 3.86 -4.65 -17.93
C HIS A 103 2.63 -5.57 -17.90
N VAL A 104 1.46 -5.03 -17.53
CA VAL A 104 0.21 -5.79 -17.47
C VAL A 104 -0.22 -6.24 -18.87
N ARG A 105 -0.11 -5.35 -19.87
CA ARG A 105 -0.33 -5.67 -21.27
C ARG A 105 0.51 -6.87 -21.74
N HIS A 106 1.78 -6.87 -21.42
CA HIS A 106 2.69 -7.95 -21.80
C HIS A 106 2.34 -9.29 -21.13
N ILE A 107 1.92 -9.24 -19.86
CA ILE A 107 1.55 -10.46 -19.10
C ILE A 107 0.30 -11.11 -19.71
N PHE A 108 -0.69 -10.32 -20.12
CA PHE A 108 -1.97 -10.83 -20.62
C PHE A 108 -2.07 -10.89 -22.15
N ASP A 109 -1.04 -10.45 -22.87
CA ASP A 109 -1.04 -10.31 -24.33
C ASP A 109 -2.30 -9.56 -24.84
N ASP A 110 -2.64 -8.45 -24.16
CA ASP A 110 -3.87 -7.68 -24.38
C ASP A 110 -3.58 -6.21 -24.69
N ASP A 111 -3.59 -5.87 -25.97
CA ASP A 111 -3.31 -4.51 -26.48
C ASP A 111 -4.34 -3.45 -26.03
N LYS A 112 -5.47 -3.85 -25.46
CA LYS A 112 -6.48 -2.93 -24.92
C LYS A 112 -6.08 -2.33 -23.58
N ILE A 113 -5.07 -2.88 -22.92
CA ILE A 113 -4.54 -2.33 -21.67
C ILE A 113 -3.63 -1.16 -22.01
N VAL A 114 -4.16 0.07 -22.01
CA VAL A 114 -3.47 1.29 -22.39
C VAL A 114 -3.22 2.21 -21.21
N THR A 115 -4.21 2.34 -20.32
CA THR A 115 -4.17 3.25 -19.16
C THR A 115 -3.85 2.49 -17.87
N TYR A 116 -3.49 3.24 -16.83
CA TYR A 116 -3.34 2.68 -15.47
C TYR A 116 -4.67 2.09 -14.97
N ASN A 117 -5.78 2.74 -15.31
CA ASN A 117 -7.11 2.22 -14.99
C ASN A 117 -7.37 0.84 -15.61
N ASP A 118 -6.99 0.64 -16.88
CA ASP A 118 -7.13 -0.66 -17.55
C ASP A 118 -6.28 -1.72 -16.85
N ALA A 119 -5.03 -1.36 -16.52
CA ALA A 119 -4.10 -2.26 -15.85
C ALA A 119 -4.60 -2.71 -14.47
N VAL A 120 -5.04 -1.76 -13.63
CA VAL A 120 -5.56 -2.06 -12.30
C VAL A 120 -6.90 -2.79 -12.39
N SER A 121 -7.79 -2.40 -13.32
CA SER A 121 -9.05 -3.09 -13.58
C SER A 121 -8.81 -4.55 -13.96
N ARG A 122 -7.83 -4.81 -14.84
CA ARG A 122 -7.47 -6.18 -15.21
C ARG A 122 -6.94 -6.96 -14.01
N ALA A 123 -6.03 -6.39 -13.23
CA ALA A 123 -5.48 -7.04 -12.05
C ALA A 123 -6.55 -7.38 -11.00
N VAL A 124 -7.44 -6.44 -10.69
CA VAL A 124 -8.54 -6.66 -9.73
C VAL A 124 -9.54 -7.69 -10.23
N LYS A 125 -9.79 -7.74 -11.55
CA LYS A 125 -10.69 -8.73 -12.16
C LYS A 125 -10.16 -10.16 -12.03
N GLU A 126 -8.83 -10.33 -12.08
CA GLU A 126 -8.18 -11.65 -11.91
C GLU A 126 -8.11 -12.09 -10.44
N MET A 127 -8.34 -11.18 -9.49
CA MET A 127 -8.41 -11.54 -8.07
C MET A 127 -9.69 -12.31 -7.79
N ASN A 128 -9.56 -13.50 -7.22
CA ASN A 128 -10.70 -14.27 -6.76
C ASN A 128 -11.12 -13.78 -5.36
N ILE A 129 -11.92 -12.69 -5.33
CA ILE A 129 -12.33 -12.02 -4.10
C ILE A 129 -13.60 -12.67 -3.55
N ASP A 130 -13.47 -13.35 -2.41
CA ASP A 130 -14.62 -13.84 -1.64
C ASP A 130 -15.25 -12.66 -0.87
N THR A 131 -16.37 -12.15 -1.37
CA THR A 131 -17.06 -10.99 -0.78
C THR A 131 -17.75 -11.28 0.54
N ASP A 132 -17.88 -12.54 0.94
CA ASP A 132 -18.42 -12.92 2.25
C ASP A 132 -17.35 -12.81 3.36
N LYS A 133 -16.08 -12.73 2.97
CA LYS A 133 -14.94 -12.51 3.86
C LYS A 133 -14.61 -11.02 3.97
N ARG A 134 -13.86 -10.66 5.02
CA ARG A 134 -13.28 -9.33 5.16
C ARG A 134 -12.06 -9.23 4.24
N ASN A 135 -12.05 -8.21 3.37
CA ASN A 135 -11.01 -8.06 2.35
C ASN A 135 -10.33 -6.69 2.46
N ILE A 136 -9.02 -6.71 2.55
CA ILE A 136 -8.16 -5.52 2.51
C ILE A 136 -7.38 -5.54 1.21
N LEU A 137 -7.37 -4.44 0.48
CA LEU A 137 -6.45 -4.20 -0.64
C LEU A 137 -5.35 -3.24 -0.18
N ILE A 138 -4.11 -3.58 -0.48
CA ILE A 138 -2.97 -2.66 -0.38
C ILE A 138 -2.52 -2.38 -1.81
N THR A 139 -2.49 -1.12 -2.22
CA THR A 139 -2.02 -0.77 -3.57
C THR A 139 -1.37 0.62 -3.60
N HIS A 140 -0.56 0.86 -4.61
CA HIS A 140 0.20 2.10 -4.79
C HIS A 140 -0.17 2.73 -6.12
N GLN A 141 -1.28 3.47 -6.14
CA GLN A 141 -1.84 4.03 -7.38
C GLN A 141 -2.39 5.45 -7.12
N PHE A 142 -2.45 6.26 -8.18
CA PHE A 142 -3.18 7.51 -8.12
C PHE A 142 -4.67 7.28 -8.42
N VAL A 143 -5.52 7.51 -7.44
CA VAL A 143 -6.97 7.32 -7.56
C VAL A 143 -7.65 8.65 -7.88
N THR A 144 -8.55 8.65 -8.85
CA THR A 144 -9.28 9.83 -9.31
C THR A 144 -10.03 10.52 -8.16
N GLY A 145 -9.89 11.85 -8.08
CA GLY A 145 -10.51 12.67 -7.03
C GLY A 145 -9.61 12.95 -5.83
N ALA A 146 -8.42 12.33 -5.77
CA ALA A 146 -7.41 12.67 -4.79
C ALA A 146 -6.63 13.94 -5.18
N VAL A 147 -6.10 14.65 -4.19
CA VAL A 147 -5.31 15.88 -4.36
C VAL A 147 -3.83 15.56 -4.22
N ARG A 148 -3.03 15.98 -5.19
CA ARG A 148 -1.56 15.84 -5.22
C ARG A 148 -0.86 17.01 -4.53
N THR A 149 0.36 16.75 -4.07
CA THR A 149 1.33 17.78 -3.68
C THR A 149 2.39 17.95 -4.76
N GLU A 150 3.25 18.98 -4.65
CA GLU A 150 4.30 19.25 -5.65
C GLU A 150 5.42 18.21 -5.70
N SER A 151 5.54 17.40 -4.65
CA SER A 151 6.58 16.36 -4.54
C SER A 151 6.24 15.06 -5.24
N GLU A 152 5.00 14.92 -5.74
CA GLU A 152 4.54 13.70 -6.42
C GLU A 152 4.73 13.81 -7.92
N GLU A 153 5.28 12.75 -8.54
CA GLU A 153 5.52 12.72 -9.98
C GLU A 153 4.20 12.79 -10.78
N LEU A 154 4.20 13.61 -11.81
CA LEU A 154 3.10 13.70 -12.75
C LEU A 154 3.35 12.77 -13.95
N SER A 155 2.44 11.85 -14.20
CA SER A 155 2.46 11.14 -15.48
C SER A 155 2.13 12.07 -16.63
N VAL A 156 2.90 12.00 -17.69
CA VAL A 156 2.68 12.77 -18.91
C VAL A 156 1.30 12.42 -19.49
N GLY A 157 0.42 13.41 -19.60
CA GLY A 157 -0.92 13.25 -20.19
C GLY A 157 -2.04 12.87 -19.24
N GLY A 158 -1.81 12.80 -17.91
CA GLY A 158 -2.87 12.53 -16.90
C GLY A 158 -3.51 11.14 -17.04
N THR A 159 -2.77 10.16 -17.55
CA THR A 159 -3.25 8.79 -17.83
C THR A 159 -3.10 7.84 -16.63
N ASP A 160 -2.58 8.34 -15.51
CA ASP A 160 -2.29 7.56 -14.31
C ASP A 160 -3.48 7.43 -13.33
N ASN A 161 -4.62 8.03 -13.67
CA ASN A 161 -5.83 7.98 -12.84
C ASN A 161 -6.46 6.58 -12.84
N VAL A 162 -6.77 6.11 -11.63
CA VAL A 162 -7.50 4.85 -11.39
C VAL A 162 -8.86 5.19 -10.78
N ASP A 163 -9.93 4.59 -11.30
CA ASP A 163 -11.28 4.81 -10.78
C ASP A 163 -11.48 4.09 -9.44
N VAL A 164 -11.97 4.83 -8.44
CA VAL A 164 -12.24 4.29 -7.10
C VAL A 164 -13.25 3.15 -7.09
N SER A 165 -14.15 3.09 -8.07
CA SER A 165 -15.16 2.03 -8.20
C SER A 165 -14.56 0.64 -8.39
N LEU A 166 -13.33 0.54 -8.88
CA LEU A 166 -12.62 -0.74 -9.01
C LEU A 166 -12.41 -1.44 -7.65
N PHE A 167 -12.51 -0.70 -6.56
CA PHE A 167 -12.21 -1.19 -5.21
C PHE A 167 -13.46 -1.51 -4.37
N GLU A 168 -14.65 -1.52 -4.96
CA GLU A 168 -15.92 -1.72 -4.24
C GLU A 168 -16.04 -3.04 -3.48
N LYS A 169 -15.31 -4.07 -3.92
CA LYS A 169 -15.33 -5.41 -3.29
C LYS A 169 -14.50 -5.50 -2.01
N PHE A 170 -13.72 -4.46 -1.68
CA PHE A 170 -12.86 -4.44 -0.50
C PHE A 170 -13.50 -3.65 0.63
N ASP A 171 -13.33 -4.17 1.86
CA ASP A 171 -13.81 -3.50 3.08
C ASP A 171 -12.90 -2.34 3.48
N TYR A 172 -11.61 -2.44 3.15
CA TYR A 172 -10.63 -1.38 3.31
C TYR A 172 -9.60 -1.39 2.18
N VAL A 173 -9.20 -0.21 1.74
CA VAL A 173 -8.14 -0.03 0.73
C VAL A 173 -7.08 0.92 1.29
N ALA A 174 -5.90 0.36 1.54
CA ALA A 174 -4.71 1.12 1.95
C ALA A 174 -3.98 1.61 0.70
N LEU A 175 -4.05 2.90 0.44
CA LEU A 175 -3.42 3.54 -0.70
C LEU A 175 -2.07 4.17 -0.33
N GLY A 176 -1.03 3.87 -1.11
CA GLY A 176 0.23 4.60 -1.17
C GLY A 176 0.28 5.54 -2.37
N HIS A 177 1.39 6.22 -2.57
CA HIS A 177 1.71 7.18 -3.63
C HIS A 177 1.54 8.64 -3.22
N LEU A 178 0.42 9.03 -2.62
CA LEU A 178 0.20 10.43 -2.22
C LEU A 178 0.73 10.72 -0.83
N HIS A 179 1.41 11.87 -0.69
CA HIS A 179 2.11 12.27 0.53
C HIS A 179 1.19 12.88 1.60
N ALA A 180 0.01 13.38 1.19
CA ALA A 180 -0.97 13.94 2.11
C ALA A 180 -2.02 12.88 2.51
N PRO A 181 -2.31 12.69 3.82
CA PRO A 181 -3.34 11.77 4.27
C PRO A 181 -4.72 12.27 3.82
N GLN A 182 -5.45 11.46 3.06
CA GLN A 182 -6.77 11.80 2.53
C GLN A 182 -7.60 10.57 2.19
N ASN A 183 -8.92 10.73 2.21
CA ASN A 183 -9.85 9.73 1.71
C ASN A 183 -10.11 9.95 0.22
N CYS A 184 -10.45 8.87 -0.48
CA CYS A 184 -10.80 8.90 -1.88
C CYS A 184 -12.15 8.21 -2.11
N GLY A 185 -13.19 8.99 -2.39
CA GLY A 185 -14.57 8.51 -2.56
C GLY A 185 -15.20 8.07 -1.24
N LYS A 186 -14.76 6.95 -0.68
CA LYS A 186 -15.25 6.41 0.61
C LYS A 186 -14.22 6.60 1.72
N SER A 187 -14.66 6.63 2.98
CA SER A 187 -13.77 6.69 4.14
C SER A 187 -12.85 5.47 4.28
N THR A 188 -13.27 4.34 3.73
CA THR A 188 -12.51 3.08 3.73
C THR A 188 -11.52 2.95 2.56
N VAL A 189 -11.43 3.93 1.67
CA VAL A 189 -10.41 4.02 0.62
C VAL A 189 -9.52 5.22 0.94
N ARG A 190 -8.29 4.97 1.40
CA ARG A 190 -7.53 6.02 2.07
C ARG A 190 -6.04 5.98 1.77
N TYR A 191 -5.49 7.17 1.50
CA TYR A 191 -4.06 7.45 1.57
C TYR A 191 -3.67 7.74 3.01
N CYS A 192 -2.68 7.01 3.52
CA CYS A 192 -2.09 7.28 4.83
C CYS A 192 -1.24 8.57 4.82
N GLY A 193 -0.67 8.89 3.68
CA GLY A 193 0.37 9.88 3.52
C GLY A 193 1.75 9.34 3.91
N THR A 194 2.75 10.22 3.91
CA THR A 194 4.13 9.89 4.26
C THR A 194 4.44 10.26 5.70
N PRO A 195 5.38 9.57 6.37
CA PRO A 195 5.76 9.88 7.74
C PRO A 195 6.54 11.21 7.89
N LEU A 196 7.18 11.66 6.81
CA LEU A 196 7.98 12.89 6.78
C LEU A 196 7.45 13.85 5.71
N LYS A 197 7.87 15.11 5.77
CA LYS A 197 7.62 16.13 4.74
C LYS A 197 8.77 16.11 3.74
N TYR A 198 8.45 15.92 2.46
CA TYR A 198 9.43 15.82 1.39
C TYR A 198 9.51 17.06 0.51
N SER A 199 8.60 18.03 0.70
CA SER A 199 8.62 19.30 -0.02
C SER A 199 8.12 20.45 0.85
N PHE A 200 8.41 21.70 0.42
CA PHE A 200 7.89 22.89 1.08
C PHE A 200 6.36 23.02 0.99
N SER A 201 5.74 22.47 -0.06
CA SER A 201 4.28 22.43 -0.19
C SER A 201 3.61 21.61 0.91
N GLU A 202 4.37 20.70 1.54
CA GLU A 202 3.88 19.86 2.64
C GLU A 202 4.11 20.50 4.03
N SER A 203 4.67 21.71 4.11
CA SER A 203 5.05 22.38 5.38
C SER A 203 3.88 22.47 6.37
N GLN A 204 2.67 22.67 5.88
CA GLN A 204 1.45 22.77 6.68
C GLN A 204 0.77 21.42 6.93
N ASN A 205 1.24 20.34 6.30
CA ASN A 205 0.62 19.03 6.46
C ASN A 205 1.00 18.40 7.80
N LYS A 206 0.00 17.95 8.54
CA LYS A 206 0.20 17.12 9.72
C LYS A 206 0.44 15.69 9.26
N LYS A 207 1.64 15.20 9.54
CA LYS A 207 2.01 13.80 9.22
C LYS A 207 1.44 12.86 10.27
N SER A 208 0.92 11.73 9.82
CA SER A 208 0.24 10.77 10.69
C SER A 208 0.33 9.35 10.13
N VAL A 209 0.10 8.38 10.98
CA VAL A 209 -0.24 7.02 10.57
C VAL A 209 -1.75 6.80 10.69
N THR A 210 -2.29 5.97 9.83
CA THR A 210 -3.70 5.57 9.89
C THR A 210 -3.79 4.26 10.68
N ILE A 211 -4.62 4.26 11.72
CA ILE A 211 -4.95 3.08 12.51
C ILE A 211 -6.33 2.62 12.06
N VAL A 212 -6.41 1.40 11.56
CA VAL A 212 -7.64 0.79 11.04
C VAL A 212 -8.10 -0.26 12.02
N GLU A 213 -9.36 -0.21 12.39
CA GLU A 213 -10.02 -1.20 13.22
C GLU A 213 -11.11 -1.87 12.39
N MET A 214 -11.03 -3.19 12.29
CA MET A 214 -11.95 -4.01 11.52
C MET A 214 -12.54 -5.10 12.42
N SER A 215 -13.84 -5.05 12.66
CA SER A 215 -14.58 -6.09 13.37
C SER A 215 -15.32 -6.99 12.39
N GLU A 216 -16.61 -7.23 12.57
CA GLU A 216 -17.40 -8.04 11.65
C GLU A 216 -17.41 -7.47 10.22
N LYS A 217 -17.72 -8.30 9.25
CA LYS A 217 -17.85 -7.91 7.84
C LYS A 217 -18.68 -6.63 7.68
N GLY A 218 -18.11 -5.67 6.96
CA GLY A 218 -18.75 -4.36 6.71
C GLY A 218 -18.58 -3.33 7.83
N ASN A 219 -17.97 -3.68 8.95
CA ASN A 219 -17.70 -2.75 10.05
C ASN A 219 -16.20 -2.43 10.13
N THR A 220 -15.80 -1.41 9.40
CA THR A 220 -14.42 -0.91 9.33
C THR A 220 -14.40 0.56 9.69
N THR A 221 -13.56 0.91 10.65
CA THR A 221 -13.34 2.29 11.08
C THR A 221 -11.86 2.63 11.04
N TYR A 222 -11.53 3.92 11.02
CA TYR A 222 -10.16 4.35 11.14
C TYR A 222 -10.04 5.61 11.98
N ARG A 223 -8.87 5.80 12.55
CA ARG A 223 -8.40 7.05 13.17
C ARG A 223 -6.96 7.32 12.78
N THR A 224 -6.49 8.52 13.04
CA THR A 224 -5.11 8.90 12.77
C THR A 224 -4.35 9.14 14.05
N ALA A 225 -3.09 8.71 14.09
CA ALA A 225 -2.14 9.08 15.13
C ALA A 225 -1.09 10.03 14.53
N GLU A 226 -1.03 11.26 15.03
CA GLU A 226 -0.12 12.29 14.53
C GLU A 226 1.33 11.89 14.83
N LEU A 227 2.21 12.08 13.85
CA LEU A 227 3.65 11.91 13.98
C LEU A 227 4.24 13.25 14.39
N VAL A 228 4.75 13.31 15.61
CA VAL A 228 5.45 14.51 16.11
C VAL A 228 6.93 14.39 15.73
N PRO A 229 7.48 15.30 14.92
CA PRO A 229 8.87 15.25 14.55
C PRO A 229 9.76 15.41 15.79
N LEU A 230 10.88 14.68 15.80
CA LEU A 230 11.88 14.79 16.89
C LEU A 230 12.65 16.11 16.84
N ARG A 231 12.60 16.83 15.72
CA ARG A 231 13.20 18.16 15.52
C ARG A 231 12.24 18.98 14.67
N ASP A 232 12.10 20.25 15.02
CA ASP A 232 11.46 21.24 14.16
C ASP A 232 12.30 21.42 12.89
N MET A 233 11.65 21.34 11.74
CA MET A 233 12.28 21.64 10.44
C MET A 233 12.00 23.07 10.04
#